data_9b8de2f29601ec751b3af462fdf6fbff
#
_entry.id   9b8de2f29601ec751b3af462fdf6fbff
#
_cell.length_a   1.000
_cell.length_b   1.000
_cell.length_c   1.000
_cell.angle_alpha   90.00
_cell.angle_beta   90.00
_cell.angle_gamma   90.00
#
_symmetry.space_group_name_H-M   'P 1'
#
loop_
_entity.id
_entity.type
_entity.pdbx_description
1 polymer ?
#
loop_
_entity_poly.entity_id
_entity_poly.type
_entity_poly.pdbx_seq_one_letter_code
_entity_poly.pdbx_strand_id
1 'polypeptide(L)'
;QRQMCIRDRVTYESSEKILFSADGFGKFGALSLTENEDWACEARRYYFNIVGKYGIPVQTLLKKAAGLDIATICPLHGPILTENLGYYLDLYNTWSSYEPESKGILIAYASIHGNTGKAAEKLAEILRSKGAEKVVVSDLAREDMAEVIEDAFRYDRMIVAAASYDGGVFPCMQDFLHHLQSKAYQNRKVGIVENGSWGPTAARTMKAILEPMKNITIVDPVVTIKSTLKESDIPNLEALADAML
;
A
#
# COMPACT_ATOMS: atom_id res chain seq x y z
N GLN A 1 -19.21 24.60 19.94
CA GLN A 1 -19.80 24.91 18.62
C GLN A 1 -19.83 23.65 17.77
N ARG A 2 -21.03 23.15 17.45
CA ARG A 2 -21.21 22.01 16.52
C ARG A 2 -20.98 22.52 15.10
N GLN A 3 -19.86 22.19 14.50
CA GLN A 3 -19.64 22.38 13.07
C GLN A 3 -19.91 21.07 12.35
N MET A 4 -21.02 21.01 11.63
CA MET A 4 -21.49 19.82 10.92
C MET A 4 -21.04 19.86 9.45
N CYS A 5 -20.06 19.04 9.06
CA CYS A 5 -19.80 18.69 7.66
C CYS A 5 -20.26 17.24 7.40
N ILE A 6 -20.97 17.01 6.30
CA ILE A 6 -21.76 15.79 6.06
C ILE A 6 -20.89 14.54 5.75
N ARG A 7 -19.59 14.68 5.49
CA ARG A 7 -18.68 13.55 5.18
C ARG A 7 -17.57 13.30 6.21
N ASP A 8 -17.17 14.32 7.00
CA ASP A 8 -16.01 14.25 7.90
C ASP A 8 -16.38 14.89 9.23
N ARG A 9 -17.31 14.26 9.96
CA ARG A 9 -17.79 14.83 11.23
C ARG A 9 -16.92 14.39 12.37
N VAL A 10 -15.92 15.20 12.70
CA VAL A 10 -15.28 15.16 14.01
C VAL A 10 -15.95 16.17 14.93
N THR A 11 -16.07 15.83 16.20
CA THR A 11 -16.56 16.73 17.25
C THR A 11 -15.44 16.93 18.26
N TYR A 12 -15.10 18.17 18.56
CA TYR A 12 -14.18 18.49 19.65
C TYR A 12 -14.95 19.03 20.84
N GLU A 13 -14.77 18.40 21.98
CA GLU A 13 -15.29 18.84 23.28
C GLU A 13 -14.16 19.55 24.02
N SER A 14 -14.32 20.84 24.32
CA SER A 14 -13.23 21.71 24.76
C SER A 14 -12.99 21.71 26.27
N SER A 15 -13.94 21.28 27.11
CA SER A 15 -13.76 21.25 28.56
C SER A 15 -12.90 20.09 29.02
N GLU A 16 -13.06 18.92 28.40
CA GLU A 16 -12.27 17.73 28.67
C GLU A 16 -11.23 17.43 27.55
N LYS A 17 -11.18 18.29 26.52
CA LYS A 17 -10.23 18.21 25.39
C LYS A 17 -10.33 16.90 24.61
N ILE A 18 -11.54 16.42 24.38
CA ILE A 18 -11.82 15.15 23.70
C ILE A 18 -12.13 15.39 22.22
N LEU A 19 -11.42 14.70 21.34
CA LEU A 19 -11.71 14.62 19.91
C LEU A 19 -12.46 13.32 19.59
N PHE A 20 -13.74 13.42 19.24
CA PHE A 20 -14.51 12.33 18.64
C PHE A 20 -14.25 12.32 17.14
N SER A 21 -13.43 11.40 16.69
CA SER A 21 -12.80 11.43 15.36
C SER A 21 -13.54 10.67 14.26
N ALA A 22 -14.73 10.12 14.55
CA ALA A 22 -15.46 9.23 13.62
C ALA A 22 -14.56 8.06 13.15
N ASP A 23 -14.41 7.85 11.84
CA ASP A 23 -13.52 6.82 11.29
C ASP A 23 -12.04 7.19 11.38
N GLY A 24 -11.72 8.45 11.70
CA GLY A 24 -10.34 8.88 11.89
C GLY A 24 -9.71 8.22 13.11
N PHE A 25 -8.45 7.79 12.98
CA PHE A 25 -7.66 7.10 14.01
C PHE A 25 -8.21 5.72 14.43
N GLY A 26 -9.13 5.16 13.63
CA GLY A 26 -9.65 3.82 13.82
C GLY A 26 -8.65 2.73 13.45
N LYS A 27 -8.89 1.51 13.94
CA LYS A 27 -8.19 0.30 13.52
C LYS A 27 -9.14 -0.88 13.42
N PHE A 28 -8.77 -1.91 12.67
CA PHE A 28 -9.46 -3.19 12.68
C PHE A 28 -9.17 -3.98 13.96
N GLY A 29 -10.01 -4.99 14.22
CA GLY A 29 -9.88 -5.92 15.33
C GLY A 29 -10.79 -5.61 16.51
N ALA A 30 -11.21 -6.66 17.20
CA ALA A 30 -11.97 -6.56 18.44
C ALA A 30 -11.03 -6.26 19.60
N LEU A 31 -11.31 -5.24 20.40
CA LEU A 31 -10.44 -4.78 21.50
C LEU A 31 -10.07 -5.92 22.46
N SER A 32 -11.01 -6.83 22.75
CA SER A 32 -10.77 -7.99 23.62
C SER A 32 -9.75 -9.00 23.10
N LEU A 33 -9.39 -8.93 21.80
CA LEU A 33 -8.47 -9.86 21.14
C LEU A 33 -7.16 -9.20 20.71
N THR A 34 -7.11 -7.86 20.66
CA THR A 34 -6.01 -7.10 20.05
C THR A 34 -5.25 -6.21 21.04
N GLU A 35 -5.37 -6.46 22.35
CA GLU A 35 -4.74 -5.64 23.40
C GLU A 35 -3.21 -5.52 23.29
N ASN A 36 -2.54 -6.51 22.72
CA ASN A 36 -1.08 -6.56 22.60
C ASN A 36 -0.57 -6.34 21.14
N GLU A 37 -1.43 -5.96 20.22
CA GLU A 37 -1.04 -5.71 18.82
C GLU A 37 -0.55 -4.28 18.61
N ASP A 38 0.44 -4.13 17.73
CA ASP A 38 0.86 -2.80 17.27
C ASP A 38 -0.32 -2.08 16.58
N TRP A 39 -0.70 -0.94 17.14
CA TRP A 39 -1.79 -0.12 16.61
C TRP A 39 -1.58 0.23 15.13
N ALA A 40 -0.34 0.56 14.73
CA ALA A 40 -0.05 1.08 13.41
C ALA A 40 -0.36 0.10 12.28
N CYS A 41 -0.16 -1.20 12.48
CA CYS A 41 -0.41 -2.22 11.47
C CYS A 41 -1.89 -2.23 11.06
N GLU A 42 -2.78 -2.51 12.01
CA GLU A 42 -4.22 -2.59 11.76
C GLU A 42 -4.86 -1.22 11.45
N ALA A 43 -4.31 -0.14 12.00
CA ALA A 43 -4.77 1.22 11.69
C ALA A 43 -4.40 1.65 10.27
N ARG A 44 -3.23 1.27 9.76
CA ARG A 44 -2.81 1.52 8.38
C ARG A 44 -3.69 0.74 7.41
N ARG A 45 -3.93 -0.55 7.70
CA ARG A 45 -4.84 -1.39 6.92
C ARG A 45 -6.25 -0.77 6.89
N TYR A 46 -6.77 -0.33 8.05
CA TYR A 46 -8.04 0.37 8.15
C TYR A 46 -8.03 1.67 7.33
N TYR A 47 -7.02 2.51 7.52
CA TYR A 47 -6.91 3.80 6.85
C TYR A 47 -6.96 3.66 5.32
N PHE A 48 -6.07 2.87 4.73
CA PHE A 48 -6.00 2.75 3.27
C PHE A 48 -7.18 2.03 2.66
N ASN A 49 -7.86 1.15 3.37
CA ASN A 49 -9.03 0.47 2.84
C ASN A 49 -10.33 1.28 3.00
N ILE A 50 -10.46 2.11 4.01
CA ILE A 50 -11.68 2.89 4.32
C ILE A 50 -11.52 4.38 3.98
N VAL A 51 -10.44 5.00 4.38
CA VAL A 51 -10.23 6.46 4.34
C VAL A 51 -9.32 6.90 3.18
N GLY A 52 -8.45 6.03 2.69
CA GLY A 52 -7.26 6.35 1.87
C GLY A 52 -7.46 7.31 0.69
N LYS A 53 -8.59 7.25 -0.05
CA LYS A 53 -8.88 8.18 -1.16
C LYS A 53 -9.16 9.62 -0.72
N TYR A 54 -9.35 9.84 0.57
CA TYR A 54 -9.73 11.15 1.14
C TYR A 54 -8.56 11.91 1.78
N GLY A 55 -7.33 11.73 1.29
CA GLY A 55 -6.14 12.37 1.85
C GLY A 55 -6.27 13.89 2.02
N ILE A 56 -6.81 14.63 1.01
CA ILE A 56 -6.99 16.08 1.09
C ILE A 56 -7.96 16.49 2.23
N PRO A 57 -9.15 15.90 2.38
CA PRO A 57 -10.01 16.11 3.54
C PRO A 57 -9.31 15.82 4.88
N VAL A 58 -8.55 14.72 4.98
CA VAL A 58 -7.80 14.37 6.21
C VAL A 58 -6.74 15.43 6.50
N GLN A 59 -5.95 15.86 5.53
CA GLN A 59 -4.97 16.94 5.68
C GLN A 59 -5.64 18.25 6.16
N THR A 60 -6.82 18.55 5.65
CA THR A 60 -7.59 19.74 6.08
C THR A 60 -8.03 19.59 7.53
N LEU A 61 -8.46 18.40 7.95
CA LEU A 61 -8.82 18.09 9.32
C LEU A 61 -7.61 18.24 10.26
N LEU A 62 -6.47 17.65 9.91
CA LEU A 62 -5.23 17.74 10.71
C LEU A 62 -4.78 19.19 10.91
N LYS A 63 -4.83 20.01 9.87
CA LYS A 63 -4.54 21.45 9.97
C LYS A 63 -5.46 22.21 10.94
N LYS A 64 -6.74 21.85 10.96
CA LYS A 64 -7.70 22.44 11.92
C LYS A 64 -7.44 21.92 13.34
N ALA A 65 -7.13 20.64 13.49
CA ALA A 65 -6.85 20.01 14.77
C ALA A 65 -5.54 20.50 15.40
N ALA A 66 -4.57 20.94 14.59
CA ALA A 66 -3.29 21.46 15.09
C ALA A 66 -3.39 22.68 16.02
N GLY A 67 -4.52 23.42 15.95
CA GLY A 67 -4.82 24.55 16.86
C GLY A 67 -5.61 24.15 18.10
N LEU A 68 -5.91 22.87 18.29
CA LEU A 68 -6.70 22.36 19.43
C LEU A 68 -5.80 21.70 20.46
N ASP A 69 -6.11 21.88 21.74
CA ASP A 69 -5.45 21.19 22.83
C ASP A 69 -6.17 19.85 23.10
N ILE A 70 -5.75 18.80 22.35
CA ILE A 70 -6.38 17.49 22.39
C ILE A 70 -5.67 16.61 23.41
N ALA A 71 -6.42 16.13 24.42
CA ALA A 71 -5.93 15.19 25.43
C ALA A 71 -6.36 13.74 25.15
N THR A 72 -7.47 13.54 24.43
CA THR A 72 -8.03 12.22 24.14
C THR A 72 -8.61 12.18 22.73
N ILE A 73 -8.36 11.09 22.00
CA ILE A 73 -9.01 10.81 20.72
C ILE A 73 -9.90 9.58 20.88
N CYS A 74 -11.18 9.73 20.52
CA CYS A 74 -12.19 8.67 20.59
C CYS A 74 -12.65 8.33 19.15
N PRO A 75 -12.06 7.31 18.51
CA PRO A 75 -12.53 6.82 17.22
C PRO A 75 -13.80 5.96 17.40
N LEU A 76 -14.56 5.77 16.31
CA LEU A 76 -15.71 4.84 16.30
C LEU A 76 -15.26 3.37 16.28
N HIS A 77 -14.06 3.09 15.80
CA HIS A 77 -13.48 1.76 15.68
C HIS A 77 -12.08 1.75 16.29
N GLY A 78 -11.81 0.80 17.18
CA GLY A 78 -10.52 0.68 17.86
C GLY A 78 -10.49 1.29 19.28
N PRO A 79 -9.30 1.42 19.88
CA PRO A 79 -9.15 1.89 21.26
C PRO A 79 -9.29 3.41 21.38
N ILE A 80 -9.62 3.87 22.57
CA ILE A 80 -9.48 5.27 22.95
C ILE A 80 -7.97 5.56 23.09
N LEU A 81 -7.52 6.67 22.50
CA LEU A 81 -6.12 7.08 22.50
C LEU A 81 -5.93 8.25 23.46
N THR A 82 -5.12 8.04 24.50
CA THR A 82 -4.87 9.03 25.56
C THR A 82 -3.40 9.39 25.72
N GLU A 83 -2.51 8.59 25.15
CA GLU A 83 -1.07 8.74 25.29
C GLU A 83 -0.41 8.86 23.91
N ASN A 84 0.72 9.53 23.84
CA ASN A 84 1.53 9.65 22.63
C ASN A 84 0.74 10.09 21.37
N LEU A 85 -0.21 11.02 21.53
CA LEU A 85 -1.10 11.44 20.44
C LEU A 85 -0.35 11.97 19.21
N GLY A 86 0.85 12.54 19.41
CA GLY A 86 1.72 12.98 18.32
C GLY A 86 2.06 11.86 17.34
N TYR A 87 2.33 10.65 17.82
CA TYR A 87 2.61 9.49 16.99
C TYR A 87 1.47 9.16 16.02
N TYR A 88 0.24 9.17 16.50
CA TYR A 88 -0.93 8.89 15.66
C TYR A 88 -1.19 10.00 14.64
N LEU A 89 -0.99 11.25 15.04
CA LEU A 89 -1.13 12.41 14.18
C LEU A 89 -0.07 12.42 13.06
N ASP A 90 1.17 12.08 13.37
CA ASP A 90 2.27 11.99 12.41
C ASP A 90 2.05 10.89 11.37
N LEU A 91 1.57 9.71 11.80
CA LEU A 91 1.20 8.64 10.87
C LEU A 91 0.05 9.06 9.95
N TYR A 92 -1.00 9.66 10.49
CA TYR A 92 -2.11 10.18 9.69
C TYR A 92 -1.69 11.28 8.72
N ASN A 93 -0.75 12.13 9.12
CA ASN A 93 -0.16 13.13 8.23
C ASN A 93 0.60 12.48 7.07
N THR A 94 1.42 11.47 7.36
CA THR A 94 2.17 10.69 6.36
C THR A 94 1.22 9.98 5.39
N TRP A 95 0.24 9.23 5.90
CA TRP A 95 -0.69 8.48 5.06
C TRP A 95 -1.57 9.38 4.20
N SER A 96 -2.07 10.48 4.75
CA SER A 96 -2.97 11.41 4.04
C SER A 96 -2.26 12.32 3.05
N SER A 97 -0.95 12.50 3.16
CA SER A 97 -0.11 13.14 2.15
C SER A 97 0.36 12.16 1.06
N TYR A 98 0.05 10.86 1.20
CA TYR A 98 0.51 9.78 0.32
C TYR A 98 2.03 9.60 0.29
N GLU A 99 2.72 10.07 1.31
CA GLU A 99 4.14 9.81 1.48
C GLU A 99 4.37 8.36 1.97
N PRO A 100 5.47 7.71 1.58
CA PRO A 100 5.81 6.40 2.11
C PRO A 100 6.12 6.49 3.61
N GLU A 101 5.64 5.51 4.37
CA GLU A 101 5.93 5.43 5.80
C GLU A 101 7.35 4.94 6.07
N SER A 102 7.84 4.05 5.21
CA SER A 102 9.17 3.46 5.35
C SER A 102 9.80 3.11 4.01
N LYS A 103 11.14 3.05 3.98
CA LYS A 103 11.86 2.50 2.85
C LYS A 103 11.68 1.00 2.78
N GLY A 104 11.38 0.50 1.59
CA GLY A 104 11.19 -0.92 1.34
C GLY A 104 10.63 -1.19 -0.04
N ILE A 105 10.57 -2.46 -0.40
CA ILE A 105 10.08 -2.92 -1.69
C ILE A 105 9.02 -3.98 -1.44
N LEU A 106 7.79 -3.72 -1.88
CA LEU A 106 6.77 -4.74 -2.00
C LEU A 106 6.89 -5.43 -3.37
N ILE A 107 6.96 -6.75 -3.41
CA ILE A 107 6.79 -7.55 -4.61
C ILE A 107 5.41 -8.22 -4.53
N ALA A 108 4.42 -7.61 -5.17
CA ALA A 108 3.09 -8.19 -5.30
C ALA A 108 3.04 -9.05 -6.56
N TYR A 109 2.74 -10.34 -6.42
CA TYR A 109 2.70 -11.23 -7.57
C TYR A 109 1.39 -12.01 -7.71
N ALA A 110 1.09 -12.38 -8.95
CA ALA A 110 -0.06 -13.20 -9.32
C ALA A 110 0.40 -14.33 -10.26
N SER A 111 0.35 -15.56 -9.76
CA SER A 111 0.90 -16.73 -10.48
C SER A 111 -0.14 -17.83 -10.64
N ILE A 112 -0.34 -18.31 -11.88
CA ILE A 112 -1.28 -19.39 -12.18
C ILE A 112 -0.68 -20.76 -11.79
N HIS A 113 0.56 -21.01 -12.22
CA HIS A 113 1.22 -22.32 -12.06
C HIS A 113 2.53 -22.24 -11.23
N GLY A 114 2.72 -21.19 -10.45
CA GLY A 114 3.88 -21.01 -9.58
C GLY A 114 5.12 -20.40 -10.28
N ASN A 115 5.18 -20.33 -11.61
CA ASN A 115 6.38 -19.85 -12.30
C ASN A 115 6.66 -18.35 -12.08
N THR A 116 5.63 -17.52 -12.08
CA THR A 116 5.76 -16.09 -11.75
C THR A 116 6.18 -15.91 -10.28
N GLY A 117 5.63 -16.74 -9.39
CA GLY A 117 6.03 -16.74 -7.97
C GLY A 117 7.52 -17.05 -7.79
N LYS A 118 8.04 -18.08 -8.49
CA LYS A 118 9.48 -18.39 -8.47
C LYS A 118 10.35 -17.23 -8.94
N ALA A 119 9.89 -16.47 -9.93
CA ALA A 119 10.60 -15.30 -10.41
C ALA A 119 10.53 -14.14 -9.38
N ALA A 120 9.39 -13.94 -8.72
CA ALA A 120 9.23 -12.97 -7.65
C ALA A 120 10.14 -13.27 -6.46
N GLU A 121 10.20 -14.52 -6.01
CA GLU A 121 11.10 -14.97 -4.94
C GLU A 121 12.58 -14.80 -5.33
N LYS A 122 12.95 -15.16 -6.57
CA LYS A 122 14.31 -14.97 -7.05
C LYS A 122 14.72 -13.50 -7.08
N LEU A 123 13.81 -12.62 -7.51
CA LEU A 123 14.03 -11.17 -7.49
C LEU A 123 14.17 -10.65 -6.06
N ALA A 124 13.39 -11.17 -5.11
CA ALA A 124 13.52 -10.82 -3.70
C ALA A 124 14.89 -11.23 -3.12
N GLU A 125 15.39 -12.43 -3.46
CA GLU A 125 16.75 -12.86 -3.10
C GLU A 125 17.81 -11.89 -3.65
N ILE A 126 17.71 -11.51 -4.92
CA ILE A 126 18.63 -10.56 -5.58
C ILE A 126 18.59 -9.21 -4.87
N LEU A 127 17.42 -8.64 -4.62
CA LEU A 127 17.25 -7.37 -3.92
C LEU A 127 17.86 -7.39 -2.52
N ARG A 128 17.60 -8.45 -1.75
CA ARG A 128 18.20 -8.63 -0.42
C ARG A 128 19.72 -8.76 -0.47
N SER A 129 20.25 -9.51 -1.44
CA SER A 129 21.70 -9.65 -1.63
C SER A 129 22.40 -8.35 -2.03
N LYS A 130 21.67 -7.45 -2.70
CA LYS A 130 22.14 -6.10 -3.10
C LYS A 130 21.92 -5.04 -2.00
N GLY A 131 21.40 -5.42 -0.84
CA GLY A 131 21.29 -4.53 0.33
C GLY A 131 19.97 -3.79 0.47
N ALA A 132 18.87 -4.25 -0.16
CA ALA A 132 17.55 -3.70 0.12
C ALA A 132 17.21 -3.82 1.61
N GLU A 133 16.84 -2.72 2.26
CA GLU A 133 16.56 -2.69 3.71
C GLU A 133 15.39 -3.59 4.10
N LYS A 134 14.34 -3.60 3.29
CA LYS A 134 13.13 -4.40 3.49
C LYS A 134 12.59 -4.88 2.15
N VAL A 135 12.32 -6.17 2.03
CA VAL A 135 11.65 -6.77 0.85
C VAL A 135 10.54 -7.69 1.36
N VAL A 136 9.31 -7.34 1.00
CA VAL A 136 8.09 -8.14 1.27
C VAL A 136 7.65 -8.77 -0.04
N VAL A 137 7.23 -10.03 0.00
CA VAL A 137 6.74 -10.77 -1.18
C VAL A 137 5.34 -11.26 -0.87
N SER A 138 4.37 -10.92 -1.68
CA SER A 138 2.95 -11.21 -1.44
C SER A 138 2.27 -11.86 -2.64
N ASP A 139 1.61 -13.01 -2.40
CA ASP A 139 0.81 -13.75 -3.38
C ASP A 139 -0.63 -13.25 -3.39
N LEU A 140 -0.99 -12.43 -4.36
CA LEU A 140 -2.33 -11.85 -4.52
C LEU A 140 -3.45 -12.89 -4.69
N ALA A 141 -3.11 -14.13 -5.00
CA ALA A 141 -4.10 -15.20 -5.12
C ALA A 141 -4.39 -15.92 -3.79
N ARG A 142 -3.59 -15.66 -2.74
CA ARG A 142 -3.65 -16.42 -1.46
C ARG A 142 -3.67 -15.54 -0.22
N GLU A 143 -3.15 -14.32 -0.31
CA GLU A 143 -3.07 -13.40 0.82
C GLU A 143 -4.26 -12.44 0.84
N ASP A 144 -4.51 -11.83 2.00
CA ASP A 144 -5.56 -10.81 2.12
C ASP A 144 -5.18 -9.57 1.29
N MET A 145 -6.00 -9.26 0.31
CA MET A 145 -5.84 -8.09 -0.56
C MET A 145 -5.70 -6.79 0.24
N ALA A 146 -6.37 -6.66 1.38
CA ALA A 146 -6.33 -5.47 2.19
C ALA A 146 -4.95 -5.25 2.85
N GLU A 147 -4.24 -6.32 3.19
CA GLU A 147 -2.86 -6.25 3.70
C GLU A 147 -1.88 -5.89 2.60
N VAL A 148 -2.02 -6.47 1.41
CA VAL A 148 -1.13 -6.15 0.29
C VAL A 148 -1.32 -4.71 -0.17
N ILE A 149 -2.54 -4.17 -0.12
CA ILE A 149 -2.82 -2.75 -0.37
C ILE A 149 -2.13 -1.87 0.68
N GLU A 150 -2.23 -2.21 1.95
CA GLU A 150 -1.54 -1.49 3.03
C GLU A 150 -0.04 -1.42 2.77
N ASP A 151 0.61 -2.54 2.45
CA ASP A 151 2.04 -2.62 2.18
C ASP A 151 2.44 -1.81 0.93
N ALA A 152 1.59 -1.75 -0.10
CA ALA A 152 1.83 -0.91 -1.27
C ALA A 152 1.91 0.58 -0.91
N PHE A 153 1.08 1.04 0.03
CA PHE A 153 1.14 2.42 0.52
C PHE A 153 2.25 2.65 1.55
N ARG A 154 2.60 1.64 2.33
CA ARG A 154 3.62 1.70 3.36
C ARG A 154 5.02 1.94 2.79
N TYR A 155 5.37 1.20 1.74
CA TYR A 155 6.71 1.23 1.17
C TYR A 155 6.85 2.24 0.02
N ASP A 156 8.06 2.72 -0.18
CA ASP A 156 8.39 3.71 -1.22
C ASP A 156 8.49 3.10 -2.62
N ARG A 157 8.59 1.77 -2.74
CA ARG A 157 8.77 1.04 -3.98
C ARG A 157 7.90 -0.20 -4.06
N MET A 158 7.44 -0.52 -5.27
CA MET A 158 6.66 -1.70 -5.53
C MET A 158 7.11 -2.39 -6.83
N ILE A 159 7.12 -3.71 -6.84
CA ILE A 159 7.24 -4.51 -8.06
C ILE A 159 5.96 -5.32 -8.22
N VAL A 160 5.36 -5.24 -9.41
CA VAL A 160 4.21 -6.05 -9.78
C VAL A 160 4.64 -7.14 -10.75
N ALA A 161 4.35 -8.40 -10.41
CA ALA A 161 4.75 -9.55 -11.20
C ALA A 161 3.53 -10.43 -11.53
N ALA A 162 3.15 -10.56 -12.80
CA ALA A 162 1.94 -11.27 -13.15
C ALA A 162 2.04 -12.09 -14.42
N ALA A 163 1.26 -13.18 -14.46
CA ALA A 163 1.05 -13.97 -15.66
C ALA A 163 0.07 -13.27 -16.61
N SER A 164 0.31 -13.43 -17.91
CA SER A 164 -0.65 -13.06 -18.97
C SER A 164 -1.85 -14.01 -18.94
N TYR A 165 -3.05 -13.45 -19.08
CA TYR A 165 -4.29 -14.19 -19.05
C TYR A 165 -5.33 -13.50 -19.94
N ASP A 166 -6.03 -14.24 -20.77
CA ASP A 166 -7.09 -13.76 -21.69
C ASP A 166 -6.73 -12.49 -22.47
N GLY A 167 -5.49 -12.40 -22.98
CA GLY A 167 -4.98 -11.21 -23.69
C GLY A 167 -4.71 -10.00 -22.81
N GLY A 168 -4.82 -10.13 -21.49
CA GLY A 168 -4.58 -9.12 -20.48
C GLY A 168 -3.60 -9.60 -19.39
N VAL A 169 -3.92 -9.30 -18.15
CA VAL A 169 -3.20 -9.70 -16.93
C VAL A 169 -4.07 -10.59 -16.05
N PHE A 170 -3.46 -11.47 -15.27
CA PHE A 170 -4.18 -12.38 -14.38
C PHE A 170 -5.09 -11.59 -13.41
N PRO A 171 -6.37 -12.01 -13.23
CA PRO A 171 -7.43 -11.18 -12.60
C PRO A 171 -7.10 -10.58 -11.24
N CYS A 172 -6.48 -11.33 -10.32
CA CYS A 172 -6.17 -10.82 -8.99
C CYS A 172 -5.14 -9.65 -9.02
N MET A 173 -4.22 -9.64 -9.99
CA MET A 173 -3.34 -8.48 -10.22
C MET A 173 -4.11 -7.29 -10.77
N GLN A 174 -5.02 -7.51 -11.70
CA GLN A 174 -5.86 -6.44 -12.24
C GLN A 174 -6.72 -5.80 -11.16
N ASP A 175 -7.33 -6.62 -10.31
CA ASP A 175 -8.15 -6.17 -9.18
C ASP A 175 -7.31 -5.37 -8.19
N PHE A 176 -6.14 -5.86 -7.79
CA PHE A 176 -5.19 -5.14 -6.96
C PHE A 176 -4.85 -3.75 -7.50
N LEU A 177 -4.48 -3.66 -8.78
CA LEU A 177 -4.11 -2.38 -9.39
C LEU A 177 -5.30 -1.40 -9.47
N HIS A 178 -6.51 -1.89 -9.74
CA HIS A 178 -7.72 -1.06 -9.70
C HIS A 178 -8.06 -0.58 -8.28
N HIS A 179 -7.83 -1.39 -7.26
CA HIS A 179 -7.94 -0.95 -5.87
C HIS A 179 -6.93 0.17 -5.57
N LEU A 180 -5.68 0.03 -5.96
CA LEU A 180 -4.68 1.09 -5.81
C LEU A 180 -5.10 2.39 -6.51
N GLN A 181 -5.57 2.30 -7.75
CA GLN A 181 -6.06 3.44 -8.51
C GLN A 181 -7.24 4.14 -7.82
N SER A 182 -8.24 3.37 -7.36
CA SER A 182 -9.43 3.91 -6.70
C SER A 182 -9.12 4.56 -5.34
N LYS A 183 -7.99 4.20 -4.72
CA LYS A 183 -7.49 4.74 -3.44
C LYS A 183 -6.47 5.86 -3.63
N ALA A 184 -6.28 6.35 -4.86
CA ALA A 184 -5.36 7.43 -5.22
C ALA A 184 -3.88 7.11 -4.92
N TYR A 185 -3.46 5.86 -5.16
CA TYR A 185 -2.05 5.44 -5.06
C TYR A 185 -1.15 6.36 -5.90
N GLN A 186 -0.08 6.86 -5.32
CA GLN A 186 0.77 7.86 -5.95
C GLN A 186 2.15 7.95 -5.30
N ASN A 187 3.06 8.76 -5.92
CA ASN A 187 4.39 9.06 -5.39
C ASN A 187 5.26 7.81 -5.17
N ARG A 188 5.25 6.86 -6.09
CA ARG A 188 6.00 5.60 -5.95
C ARG A 188 6.79 5.23 -7.19
N LYS A 189 7.90 4.51 -6.96
CA LYS A 189 8.67 3.83 -8.01
C LYS A 189 8.11 2.41 -8.19
N VAL A 190 7.83 2.00 -9.44
CA VAL A 190 7.21 0.71 -9.74
C VAL A 190 8.01 -0.05 -10.79
N GLY A 191 8.40 -1.30 -10.47
CA GLY A 191 8.98 -2.26 -11.40
C GLY A 191 7.91 -3.24 -11.91
N ILE A 192 8.12 -3.78 -13.12
CA ILE A 192 7.18 -4.69 -13.77
C ILE A 192 7.89 -5.97 -14.22
N VAL A 193 7.33 -7.11 -13.83
CA VAL A 193 7.69 -8.44 -14.33
C VAL A 193 6.44 -9.08 -14.93
N GLU A 194 6.52 -9.53 -16.18
CA GLU A 194 5.45 -10.28 -16.82
C GLU A 194 5.87 -11.71 -17.13
N ASN A 195 4.90 -12.61 -17.15
CA ASN A 195 5.10 -13.98 -17.60
C ASN A 195 4.07 -14.35 -18.67
N GLY A 196 4.54 -14.95 -19.78
CA GLY A 196 3.67 -15.44 -20.84
C GLY A 196 4.41 -16.37 -21.78
N SER A 197 3.78 -17.48 -22.19
CA SER A 197 4.46 -18.53 -22.97
C SER A 197 4.84 -18.06 -24.38
N TRP A 198 3.86 -17.54 -25.16
CA TRP A 198 4.08 -17.15 -26.57
C TRP A 198 3.65 -15.72 -26.89
N GLY A 199 2.76 -15.13 -26.13
CA GLY A 199 2.23 -13.76 -26.34
C GLY A 199 2.03 -13.04 -25.01
N PRO A 200 3.12 -12.62 -24.31
CA PRO A 200 2.98 -11.90 -23.06
C PRO A 200 2.26 -10.57 -23.27
N THR A 201 1.25 -10.31 -22.42
CA THR A 201 0.37 -9.14 -22.49
C THR A 201 0.22 -8.44 -21.14
N ALA A 202 0.70 -9.07 -20.06
CA ALA A 202 0.49 -8.59 -18.71
C ALA A 202 1.14 -7.22 -18.46
N ALA A 203 2.36 -7.00 -18.96
CA ALA A 203 3.08 -5.73 -18.78
C ALA A 203 2.34 -4.55 -19.41
N ARG A 204 1.82 -4.73 -20.63
CA ARG A 204 1.03 -3.70 -21.30
C ARG A 204 -0.21 -3.32 -20.49
N THR A 205 -0.91 -4.32 -19.96
CA THR A 205 -2.12 -4.11 -19.17
C THR A 205 -1.80 -3.43 -17.82
N MET A 206 -0.76 -3.88 -17.13
CA MET A 206 -0.32 -3.27 -15.87
C MET A 206 0.14 -1.81 -16.08
N LYS A 207 0.92 -1.54 -17.13
CA LYS A 207 1.32 -0.17 -17.48
C LYS A 207 0.11 0.74 -17.72
N ALA A 208 -0.86 0.30 -18.51
CA ALA A 208 -2.04 1.09 -18.82
C ALA A 208 -2.87 1.48 -17.57
N ILE A 209 -2.82 0.68 -16.50
CA ILE A 209 -3.49 1.00 -15.22
C ILE A 209 -2.61 1.92 -14.36
N LEU A 210 -1.28 1.72 -14.35
CA LEU A 210 -0.34 2.46 -13.50
C LEU A 210 0.00 3.86 -14.04
N GLU A 211 0.18 4.01 -15.35
CA GLU A 211 0.59 5.28 -15.98
C GLU A 211 -0.33 6.48 -15.68
N PRO A 212 -1.67 6.33 -15.58
CA PRO A 212 -2.55 7.44 -15.21
C PRO A 212 -2.47 7.85 -13.74
N MET A 213 -1.84 7.05 -12.87
CA MET A 213 -1.72 7.38 -11.45
C MET A 213 -0.68 8.48 -11.25
N LYS A 214 -0.96 9.39 -10.31
CA LYS A 214 -0.15 10.58 -10.08
C LYS A 214 1.26 10.23 -9.59
N ASN A 215 2.29 10.76 -10.23
CA ASN A 215 3.69 10.64 -9.83
C ASN A 215 4.13 9.16 -9.65
N ILE A 216 3.61 8.24 -10.45
CA ILE A 216 4.16 6.90 -10.55
C ILE A 216 5.30 6.90 -11.56
N THR A 217 6.46 6.40 -11.14
CA THR A 217 7.61 6.20 -12.01
C THR A 217 7.77 4.72 -12.29
N ILE A 218 7.43 4.30 -13.50
CA ILE A 218 7.68 2.93 -13.95
C ILE A 218 9.14 2.85 -14.41
N VAL A 219 9.90 1.91 -13.85
CA VAL A 219 11.33 1.77 -14.16
C VAL A 219 11.57 0.75 -15.26
N ASP A 220 12.66 0.96 -16.01
CA ASP A 220 13.18 -0.02 -16.93
C ASP A 220 14.34 -0.84 -16.29
N PRO A 221 14.54 -2.09 -16.70
CA PRO A 221 13.81 -2.81 -17.73
C PRO A 221 12.48 -3.40 -17.22
N VAL A 222 11.48 -3.48 -18.09
CA VAL A 222 10.37 -4.41 -17.86
C VAL A 222 10.88 -5.82 -18.16
N VAL A 223 10.74 -6.72 -17.19
CA VAL A 223 11.24 -8.09 -17.33
C VAL A 223 10.14 -8.99 -17.89
N THR A 224 10.44 -9.66 -19.01
CA THR A 224 9.53 -10.65 -19.61
C THR A 224 10.09 -12.06 -19.41
N ILE A 225 9.35 -12.92 -18.74
CA ILE A 225 9.66 -14.33 -18.53
C ILE A 225 8.77 -15.17 -19.43
N LYS A 226 9.34 -16.17 -20.08
CA LYS A 226 8.58 -17.09 -20.92
C LYS A 226 8.43 -18.45 -20.25
N SER A 227 7.26 -18.64 -19.60
CA SER A 227 6.90 -19.82 -18.84
C SER A 227 7.75 -19.98 -17.58
N THR A 228 8.72 -20.89 -17.54
CA THR A 228 9.60 -21.09 -16.38
C THR A 228 10.78 -20.11 -16.39
N LEU A 229 11.22 -19.71 -15.21
CA LEU A 229 12.43 -18.90 -15.04
C LEU A 229 13.66 -19.71 -15.48
N LYS A 230 14.55 -19.08 -16.26
CA LYS A 230 15.78 -19.64 -16.80
C LYS A 230 16.98 -18.82 -16.33
N GLU A 231 18.16 -19.42 -16.37
CA GLU A 231 19.42 -18.72 -16.08
C GLU A 231 19.62 -17.48 -16.98
N SER A 232 19.16 -17.54 -18.24
CA SER A 232 19.20 -16.40 -19.16
C SER A 232 18.32 -15.22 -18.76
N ASP A 233 17.37 -15.41 -17.87
CA ASP A 233 16.48 -14.35 -17.38
C ASP A 233 17.07 -13.60 -16.18
N ILE A 234 18.05 -14.20 -15.48
CA ILE A 234 18.65 -13.65 -14.27
C ILE A 234 19.27 -12.26 -14.50
N PRO A 235 20.04 -11.98 -15.57
CA PRO A 235 20.60 -10.66 -15.78
C PRO A 235 19.53 -9.55 -15.90
N ASN A 236 18.35 -9.87 -16.44
CA ASN A 236 17.25 -8.91 -16.51
C ASN A 236 16.60 -8.65 -15.15
N LEU A 237 16.51 -9.68 -14.29
CA LEU A 237 16.07 -9.51 -12.91
C LEU A 237 17.07 -8.68 -12.10
N GLU A 238 18.37 -8.89 -12.31
CA GLU A 238 19.43 -8.09 -11.68
C GLU A 238 19.38 -6.62 -12.10
N ALA A 239 19.19 -6.37 -13.40
CA ALA A 239 19.05 -5.01 -13.93
C ALA A 239 17.80 -4.31 -13.38
N LEU A 240 16.67 -5.02 -13.24
CA LEU A 240 15.49 -4.47 -12.59
C LEU A 240 15.75 -4.20 -11.10
N ALA A 241 16.43 -5.10 -10.40
CA ALA A 241 16.79 -4.91 -9.00
C ALA A 241 17.66 -3.66 -8.82
N ASP A 242 18.66 -3.44 -9.68
CA ASP A 242 19.49 -2.23 -9.66
C ASP A 242 18.69 -0.94 -9.91
N ALA A 243 17.73 -0.98 -10.82
CA ALA A 243 16.84 0.15 -11.06
C ALA A 243 15.86 0.42 -9.89
N MET A 244 15.60 -0.59 -9.07
CA MET A 244 14.70 -0.46 -7.91
C MET A 244 15.43 -0.01 -6.63
N LEU A 245 16.74 -0.14 -6.54
CA LEU A 245 17.54 0.32 -5.40
C LEU A 245 17.91 1.79 -5.52
#